data_23c7ec1d83d1ccfc083b62d037174f5e
#
_entry.id   23c7ec1d83d1ccfc083b62d037174f5e
#
_cell.length_a   1.000
_cell.length_b   1.000
_cell.length_c   1.000
_cell.angle_alpha   90.00
_cell.angle_beta   90.00
_cell.angle_gamma   90.00
#
_symmetry.space_group_name_H-M   'P 1'
#
loop_
_entity.id
_entity.type
_entity.pdbx_description
1 polymer ?
#
loop_
_entity_poly.entity_id
_entity_poly.type
_entity_poly.pdbx_seq_one_letter_code
_entity_poly.pdbx_strand_id
1 'polypeptide(L)'
;MGGHGFAADNSTAQFGPPSSWVKPHFFDRQASTDLLDASADQHWLLWERQVNADQDETFVHAVRQVLTTDGVQKGSTLTIGFNPGYETLTWHWARLWRGAQHLERLDTNNVKIVQQEQDLDQYMLNGQKSAVLVLDDVRVGDIIDYSYSIKGANPVFSGHFSDEVPVQLEEPAERIFTRLVWPSQRHLYAKPHGCSVQPAATLGKGTVEYVWDLRQVPGAALEDLLPAWCDPEPWVQLSEFQTWAQVNQWALALFRITAPASPELAQKIAEWKQLSDPEQQVLSVLRFVQDDVRYFGIEIGTGTVKPADPSTVFKRRFGDCKDKSLLFVAILRALGIEAYPALVNSTMGRAIADWQPSASAFDHCIAVAVVDGQTYWLDPTMNYQRGSLAAHYLPAYERGLVIAPGTTALTEIPQTTGLPQTTTTEYFQVRGKVDPADLKVVTVAEGSDADSLREFFATTKRVDIEKHYTHFYTEQFPGVKMSSPIEVEDDEQQNRFQTTEYYSIDNAWTLSDKDHSYRLDFYPSSIHALMKTPVDTDRKLPLGINFPVHQTLRTEVTLPSNWAADTDVKNINDPAFTFHRDCCVSGNRLVMQYEYQSFADSISPDSISQYMKDLNQSSQALGYGLIWP
;
A
#
# COMPACT_ATOMS: atom_id res chain seq x y z
N MET A 1 -13.27 30.58 -34.49
CA MET A 1 -13.30 29.17 -34.89
C MET A 1 -11.87 28.78 -35.19
N GLY A 2 -11.19 28.21 -34.22
CA GLY A 2 -9.84 27.65 -34.34
C GLY A 2 -9.96 26.18 -34.00
N GLY A 3 -9.96 25.32 -35.01
CA GLY A 3 -9.99 23.88 -34.85
C GLY A 3 -8.67 23.42 -34.24
N HIS A 4 -8.71 22.93 -33.02
CA HIS A 4 -7.64 22.08 -32.47
C HIS A 4 -7.77 20.74 -33.19
N GLY A 5 -6.89 20.53 -34.18
CA GLY A 5 -6.69 19.22 -34.76
C GLY A 5 -6.19 18.28 -33.65
N PHE A 6 -6.98 17.27 -33.35
CA PHE A 6 -6.49 16.12 -32.60
C PHE A 6 -5.33 15.52 -33.41
N ALA A 7 -4.13 15.51 -32.86
CA ALA A 7 -3.03 14.76 -33.43
C ALA A 7 -3.49 13.30 -33.58
N ALA A 8 -3.19 12.71 -34.73
CA ALA A 8 -3.52 11.31 -34.99
C ALA A 8 -2.91 10.44 -33.88
N ASP A 9 -3.73 9.53 -33.35
CA ASP A 9 -3.36 8.59 -32.31
C ASP A 9 -2.28 7.63 -32.84
N ASN A 10 -1.01 7.98 -32.67
CA ASN A 10 0.17 7.16 -33.03
C ASN A 10 0.47 6.07 -32.00
N SER A 11 -0.52 5.58 -31.29
CA SER A 11 -0.40 4.61 -30.20
C SER A 11 -0.41 3.16 -30.67
N THR A 12 0.16 2.87 -31.83
CA THR A 12 0.34 1.50 -32.31
C THR A 12 1.73 1.01 -31.93
N ALA A 13 1.82 -0.22 -31.39
CA ALA A 13 3.10 -0.89 -31.22
C ALA A 13 3.82 -1.03 -32.57
N GLN A 14 5.14 -0.80 -32.56
CA GLN A 14 5.99 -1.02 -33.73
C GLN A 14 6.46 -2.47 -33.79
N PHE A 15 6.91 -2.91 -34.95
CA PHE A 15 7.42 -4.26 -35.19
C PHE A 15 8.70 -4.16 -36.01
N GLY A 16 9.77 -4.79 -35.56
CA GLY A 16 11.05 -4.73 -36.24
C GLY A 16 12.20 -5.44 -35.50
N PRO A 17 13.39 -5.48 -36.08
CA PRO A 17 14.55 -6.05 -35.39
C PRO A 17 14.96 -5.16 -34.20
N PRO A 18 15.69 -5.74 -33.22
CA PRO A 18 16.34 -4.97 -32.17
C PRO A 18 17.31 -3.93 -32.71
N SER A 19 17.52 -2.85 -31.98
CA SER A 19 18.54 -1.84 -32.29
C SER A 19 19.94 -2.46 -32.34
N SER A 20 20.82 -1.89 -33.17
CA SER A 20 22.18 -2.44 -33.44
C SER A 20 23.12 -2.50 -32.23
N TRP A 21 22.81 -1.75 -31.15
CA TRP A 21 23.57 -1.76 -29.89
C TRP A 21 23.24 -2.98 -29.02
N VAL A 22 22.09 -3.62 -29.24
CA VAL A 22 21.64 -4.80 -28.52
C VAL A 22 22.48 -6.01 -28.89
N LYS A 23 22.87 -6.81 -27.92
CA LYS A 23 23.63 -8.07 -28.06
C LYS A 23 22.81 -9.22 -27.46
N PRO A 24 21.79 -9.75 -28.16
CA PRO A 24 20.91 -10.77 -27.58
C PRO A 24 21.68 -12.04 -27.26
N HIS A 25 21.32 -12.66 -26.14
CA HIS A 25 21.89 -13.94 -25.73
C HIS A 25 21.03 -15.11 -26.21
N PHE A 26 21.71 -16.23 -26.46
CA PHE A 26 21.05 -17.52 -26.63
C PHE A 26 20.78 -18.15 -25.29
N PHE A 27 19.70 -18.92 -25.21
CA PHE A 27 19.35 -19.70 -24.03
C PHE A 27 19.51 -21.20 -24.30
N ASP A 28 19.80 -21.96 -23.25
CA ASP A 28 19.69 -23.40 -23.30
C ASP A 28 18.23 -23.81 -23.13
N ARG A 29 17.76 -24.76 -23.92
CA ARG A 29 16.39 -25.28 -23.87
C ARG A 29 16.19 -26.36 -22.81
N GLN A 30 17.25 -26.77 -22.15
CA GLN A 30 17.19 -27.71 -21.04
C GLN A 30 17.39 -26.96 -19.75
N ALA A 31 16.31 -26.95 -18.92
CA ALA A 31 16.40 -26.49 -17.56
C ALA A 31 17.29 -27.43 -16.73
N SER A 32 18.06 -26.89 -15.82
CA SER A 32 18.81 -27.68 -14.85
C SER A 32 17.83 -28.40 -13.92
N THR A 33 17.99 -29.71 -13.77
CA THR A 33 17.15 -30.49 -12.84
C THR A 33 17.32 -30.04 -11.38
N ASP A 34 18.45 -29.42 -11.06
CA ASP A 34 18.78 -29.00 -9.70
C ASP A 34 18.06 -27.71 -9.26
N LEU A 35 17.51 -26.95 -10.24
CA LEU A 35 16.76 -25.72 -10.01
C LEU A 35 15.25 -25.91 -10.15
N LEU A 36 14.78 -27.08 -10.61
CA LEU A 36 13.35 -27.31 -10.77
C LEU A 36 12.66 -27.37 -9.40
N ASP A 37 11.91 -26.35 -9.10
CA ASP A 37 10.98 -26.36 -7.97
C ASP A 37 9.69 -27.05 -8.40
N ALA A 38 9.33 -28.12 -7.73
CA ALA A 38 8.12 -28.91 -8.01
C ALA A 38 6.82 -28.10 -7.79
N SER A 39 6.88 -27.00 -7.09
CA SER A 39 5.75 -26.09 -6.82
C SER A 39 5.68 -24.91 -7.82
N ALA A 40 6.73 -24.66 -8.60
CA ALA A 40 6.75 -23.55 -9.54
C ALA A 40 5.89 -23.82 -10.78
N ASP A 41 5.11 -22.84 -11.18
CA ASP A 41 4.28 -22.90 -12.39
C ASP A 41 5.08 -22.73 -13.68
N GLN A 42 6.18 -22.03 -13.58
CA GLN A 42 7.07 -21.67 -14.69
C GLN A 42 8.52 -21.68 -14.21
N HIS A 43 9.45 -21.81 -15.17
CA HIS A 43 10.88 -21.75 -14.93
C HIS A 43 11.55 -20.84 -15.97
N TRP A 44 12.29 -19.84 -15.52
CA TRP A 44 12.97 -18.90 -16.39
C TRP A 44 14.25 -19.52 -16.95
N LEU A 45 14.31 -19.73 -18.26
CA LEU A 45 15.54 -20.13 -18.95
C LEU A 45 16.46 -18.93 -19.20
N LEU A 46 15.85 -17.76 -19.43
CA LEU A 46 16.55 -16.49 -19.57
C LEU A 46 15.62 -15.33 -19.23
N TRP A 47 16.09 -14.47 -18.33
CA TRP A 47 15.59 -13.13 -18.16
C TRP A 47 16.70 -12.16 -18.56
N GLU A 48 16.59 -11.54 -19.73
CA GLU A 48 17.58 -10.63 -20.26
C GLU A 48 17.02 -9.22 -20.39
N ARG A 49 17.73 -8.25 -19.83
CA ARG A 49 17.44 -6.83 -19.97
C ARG A 49 18.69 -6.09 -20.36
N GLN A 50 18.63 -5.29 -21.43
CA GLN A 50 19.72 -4.40 -21.83
C GLN A 50 19.20 -2.98 -21.91
N VAL A 51 19.92 -2.04 -21.31
CA VAL A 51 19.56 -0.62 -21.22
C VAL A 51 20.65 0.23 -21.86
N ASN A 52 20.26 1.14 -22.73
CA ASN A 52 21.13 2.18 -23.28
C ASN A 52 20.68 3.53 -22.74
N ALA A 53 21.40 4.05 -21.75
CA ALA A 53 21.03 5.28 -21.07
C ALA A 53 21.20 6.56 -21.90
N ASP A 54 21.98 6.50 -23.00
CA ASP A 54 22.13 7.65 -23.91
C ASP A 54 21.00 7.74 -24.93
N GLN A 55 20.36 6.61 -25.23
CA GLN A 55 19.25 6.51 -26.19
C GLN A 55 17.88 6.39 -25.52
N ASP A 56 17.84 6.37 -24.18
CA ASP A 56 16.64 6.07 -23.39
C ASP A 56 15.91 4.82 -23.93
N GLU A 57 16.67 3.73 -24.19
CA GLU A 57 16.13 2.53 -24.79
C GLU A 57 16.43 1.30 -23.93
N THR A 58 15.38 0.56 -23.59
CA THR A 58 15.43 -0.72 -22.87
C THR A 58 14.99 -1.84 -23.81
N PHE A 59 15.86 -2.86 -23.98
CA PHE A 59 15.57 -4.11 -24.65
C PHE A 59 15.33 -5.21 -23.62
N VAL A 60 14.31 -6.04 -23.85
CA VAL A 60 13.98 -7.20 -23.02
C VAL A 60 13.89 -8.45 -23.89
N HIS A 61 14.50 -9.54 -23.43
CA HIS A 61 14.35 -10.88 -23.98
C HIS A 61 14.03 -11.84 -22.84
N ALA A 62 12.85 -12.41 -22.87
CA ALA A 62 12.31 -13.24 -21.80
C ALA A 62 11.97 -14.63 -22.35
N VAL A 63 12.52 -15.66 -21.69
CA VAL A 63 12.35 -17.06 -22.09
C VAL A 63 11.99 -17.88 -20.87
N ARG A 64 10.83 -18.53 -20.90
CA ARG A 64 10.33 -19.33 -19.78
C ARG A 64 9.72 -20.64 -20.24
N GLN A 65 9.95 -21.70 -19.48
CA GLN A 65 9.32 -23.00 -19.66
C GLN A 65 8.05 -23.08 -18.81
N VAL A 66 6.97 -23.58 -19.40
CA VAL A 66 5.69 -23.82 -18.73
C VAL A 66 5.71 -25.18 -18.05
N LEU A 67 5.50 -25.24 -16.73
CA LEU A 67 5.62 -26.47 -15.96
C LEU A 67 4.26 -27.08 -15.57
N THR A 68 3.23 -26.24 -15.37
CA THR A 68 1.92 -26.67 -14.89
C THR A 68 0.79 -26.12 -15.77
N THR A 69 -0.44 -26.55 -15.50
CA THR A 69 -1.65 -26.00 -16.15
C THR A 69 -1.87 -24.54 -15.78
N ASP A 70 -1.55 -24.16 -14.53
CA ASP A 70 -1.62 -22.77 -14.08
C ASP A 70 -0.55 -21.93 -14.78
N GLY A 71 0.64 -22.52 -15.02
CA GLY A 71 1.68 -21.93 -15.84
C GLY A 71 1.25 -21.71 -17.30
N VAL A 72 0.41 -22.57 -17.88
CA VAL A 72 -0.20 -22.33 -19.20
C VAL A 72 -1.09 -21.10 -19.14
N GLN A 73 -1.95 -20.98 -18.14
CA GLN A 73 -2.85 -19.84 -18.00
C GLN A 73 -2.10 -18.52 -17.81
N LYS A 74 -1.10 -18.50 -16.91
CA LYS A 74 -0.23 -17.33 -16.65
C LYS A 74 0.63 -16.96 -17.86
N GLY A 75 1.12 -17.98 -18.61
CA GLY A 75 2.07 -17.81 -19.70
C GLY A 75 1.45 -17.47 -21.05
N SER A 76 0.19 -17.82 -21.29
CA SER A 76 -0.44 -17.68 -22.61
C SER A 76 -0.80 -16.23 -22.99
N THR A 77 -0.68 -15.28 -22.10
CA THR A 77 -0.91 -13.87 -22.38
C THR A 77 0.34 -13.05 -22.06
N LEU A 78 0.87 -12.38 -23.09
CA LEU A 78 1.98 -11.44 -22.92
C LEU A 78 1.41 -10.03 -22.88
N THR A 79 1.70 -9.30 -21.79
CA THR A 79 1.22 -7.92 -21.59
C THR A 79 2.41 -7.01 -21.34
N ILE A 80 2.62 -6.02 -22.20
CA ILE A 80 3.71 -5.05 -22.10
C ILE A 80 3.12 -3.67 -21.93
N GLY A 81 3.37 -3.07 -20.75
CA GLY A 81 2.97 -1.68 -20.45
C GLY A 81 3.94 -0.68 -21.09
N PHE A 82 3.42 0.44 -21.58
CA PHE A 82 4.19 1.59 -22.03
C PHE A 82 3.35 2.86 -21.97
N ASN A 83 4.01 4.02 -21.87
CA ASN A 83 3.33 5.31 -21.89
C ASN A 83 3.49 5.98 -23.25
N PRO A 84 2.46 6.01 -24.14
CA PRO A 84 2.57 6.55 -25.49
C PRO A 84 2.84 8.06 -25.53
N GLY A 85 2.72 8.78 -24.41
CA GLY A 85 3.03 10.21 -24.31
C GLY A 85 4.53 10.51 -24.43
N TYR A 86 5.40 9.53 -24.12
CA TYR A 86 6.85 9.68 -24.20
C TYR A 86 7.60 8.37 -24.52
N GLU A 87 6.92 7.23 -24.63
CA GLU A 87 7.51 5.94 -24.95
C GLU A 87 6.99 5.36 -26.26
N THR A 88 7.81 4.55 -26.90
CA THR A 88 7.47 3.76 -28.08
C THR A 88 7.84 2.31 -27.82
N LEU A 89 6.86 1.41 -27.95
CA LEU A 89 7.06 -0.03 -27.84
C LEU A 89 7.34 -0.63 -29.23
N THR A 90 8.39 -1.44 -29.34
CA THR A 90 8.71 -2.23 -30.55
C THR A 90 8.80 -3.70 -30.18
N TRP A 91 7.94 -4.53 -30.78
CA TRP A 91 8.02 -5.99 -30.70
C TRP A 91 9.04 -6.53 -31.70
N HIS A 92 9.87 -7.50 -31.26
CA HIS A 92 10.90 -8.12 -32.11
C HIS A 92 10.51 -9.53 -32.54
N TRP A 93 10.13 -10.39 -31.58
CA TRP A 93 9.58 -11.73 -31.80
C TRP A 93 8.71 -12.19 -30.61
N ALA A 94 7.85 -13.16 -30.90
CA ALA A 94 7.19 -14.02 -29.91
C ALA A 94 7.10 -15.43 -30.51
N ARG A 95 7.66 -16.41 -29.83
CA ARG A 95 7.83 -17.78 -30.30
C ARG A 95 7.40 -18.76 -29.23
N LEU A 96 6.85 -19.86 -29.69
CA LEU A 96 6.53 -21.01 -28.86
C LEU A 96 7.38 -22.19 -29.29
N TRP A 97 8.29 -22.65 -28.45
CA TRP A 97 9.11 -23.80 -28.72
C TRP A 97 8.44 -25.07 -28.16
N ARG A 98 8.30 -26.07 -29.03
CA ARG A 98 7.79 -27.40 -28.70
C ARG A 98 8.78 -28.43 -29.16
N GLY A 99 9.59 -28.98 -28.26
CA GLY A 99 10.74 -29.79 -28.58
C GLY A 99 11.78 -29.02 -29.40
N ALA A 100 12.16 -29.54 -30.58
CA ALA A 100 13.17 -28.93 -31.45
C ALA A 100 12.60 -27.82 -32.36
N GLN A 101 11.30 -27.73 -32.52
CA GLN A 101 10.62 -26.78 -33.42
C GLN A 101 10.13 -25.55 -32.66
N HIS A 102 10.11 -24.40 -33.33
CA HIS A 102 9.44 -23.22 -32.85
C HIS A 102 8.31 -22.79 -33.79
N LEU A 103 7.30 -22.20 -33.20
CA LEU A 103 6.14 -21.63 -33.88
C LEU A 103 6.19 -20.12 -33.69
N GLU A 104 6.25 -19.34 -34.76
CA GLU A 104 6.12 -17.89 -34.67
C GLU A 104 4.70 -17.55 -34.21
N ARG A 105 4.60 -16.70 -33.21
CA ARG A 105 3.34 -16.27 -32.59
C ARG A 105 3.12 -14.75 -32.68
N LEU A 106 4.14 -14.00 -33.06
CA LEU A 106 4.02 -12.58 -33.26
C LEU A 106 3.30 -12.32 -34.59
N ASP A 107 2.04 -11.94 -34.50
CA ASP A 107 1.26 -11.42 -35.61
C ASP A 107 0.82 -9.99 -35.28
N THR A 108 1.09 -9.06 -36.17
CA THR A 108 0.73 -7.64 -36.00
C THR A 108 -0.77 -7.42 -35.80
N ASN A 109 -1.62 -8.31 -36.34
CA ASN A 109 -3.07 -8.26 -36.19
C ASN A 109 -3.55 -8.78 -34.82
N ASN A 110 -2.74 -9.57 -34.14
CA ASN A 110 -3.08 -10.22 -32.86
C ASN A 110 -2.63 -9.41 -31.66
N VAL A 111 -1.70 -8.46 -31.81
CA VAL A 111 -1.33 -7.52 -30.76
C VAL A 111 -2.44 -6.49 -30.60
N LYS A 112 -3.06 -6.44 -29.42
CA LYS A 112 -4.09 -5.47 -29.06
C LYS A 112 -3.52 -4.42 -28.14
N ILE A 113 -3.69 -3.15 -28.51
CA ILE A 113 -3.38 -2.05 -27.61
C ILE A 113 -4.64 -1.73 -26.81
N VAL A 114 -4.53 -1.91 -25.51
CA VAL A 114 -5.63 -1.66 -24.57
C VAL A 114 -5.22 -0.53 -23.65
N GLN A 115 -6.09 0.45 -23.48
CA GLN A 115 -5.96 1.43 -22.42
C GLN A 115 -6.60 0.82 -21.17
N GLN A 116 -5.76 0.31 -20.29
CA GLN A 116 -6.17 -0.22 -19.00
C GLN A 116 -5.56 0.67 -17.93
N GLU A 117 -6.36 1.57 -17.41
CA GLU A 117 -5.98 2.38 -16.25
C GLU A 117 -5.96 1.47 -15.03
N GLN A 118 -4.79 0.93 -14.69
CA GLN A 118 -4.63 -0.04 -13.59
C GLN A 118 -4.90 0.60 -12.22
N ASP A 119 -4.67 1.91 -12.12
CA ASP A 119 -4.78 2.66 -10.87
C ASP A 119 -6.10 3.46 -10.77
N LEU A 120 -7.08 3.17 -11.66
CA LEU A 120 -8.37 3.88 -11.64
C LEU A 120 -9.15 3.63 -10.35
N ASP A 121 -9.03 2.45 -9.76
CA ASP A 121 -9.62 2.12 -8.46
C ASP A 121 -9.00 2.94 -7.33
N GLN A 122 -7.79 3.46 -7.53
CA GLN A 122 -7.10 4.41 -6.66
C GLN A 122 -7.31 5.87 -7.10
N TYR A 123 -8.28 6.11 -8.01
CA TYR A 123 -8.59 7.43 -8.56
C TYR A 123 -7.43 8.08 -9.34
N MET A 124 -6.58 7.30 -10.01
CA MET A 124 -5.46 7.80 -10.81
C MET A 124 -5.61 7.42 -12.29
N LEU A 125 -5.33 8.39 -13.16
CA LEU A 125 -5.19 8.21 -14.61
C LEU A 125 -3.72 8.43 -14.98
N ASN A 126 -3.01 7.37 -15.31
CA ASN A 126 -1.58 7.43 -15.63
C ASN A 126 -1.29 7.50 -17.15
N GLY A 127 -2.31 7.30 -17.99
CA GLY A 127 -2.17 7.31 -19.45
C GLY A 127 -1.39 6.13 -20.02
N GLN A 128 -1.12 5.10 -19.21
CA GLN A 128 -0.45 3.90 -19.68
C GLN A 128 -1.34 3.09 -20.60
N LYS A 129 -0.72 2.43 -21.57
CA LYS A 129 -1.35 1.44 -22.44
C LYS A 129 -0.65 0.11 -22.30
N SER A 130 -1.39 -0.96 -22.49
CA SER A 130 -0.89 -2.32 -22.52
C SER A 130 -0.98 -2.88 -23.93
N ALA A 131 0.15 -3.35 -24.47
CA ALA A 131 0.18 -4.17 -25.66
C ALA A 131 -0.01 -5.63 -25.25
N VAL A 132 -1.14 -6.21 -25.61
CA VAL A 132 -1.54 -7.56 -25.22
C VAL A 132 -1.44 -8.48 -26.42
N LEU A 133 -0.69 -9.57 -26.28
CA LEU A 133 -0.59 -10.68 -27.24
C LEU A 133 -1.01 -11.97 -26.57
N VAL A 134 -2.09 -12.58 -27.04
CA VAL A 134 -2.54 -13.90 -26.61
C VAL A 134 -1.88 -14.95 -27.49
N LEU A 135 -1.20 -15.91 -26.86
CA LEU A 135 -0.53 -17.03 -27.52
C LEU A 135 -1.49 -18.22 -27.62
N ASP A 136 -1.75 -18.68 -28.83
CA ASP A 136 -2.58 -19.84 -29.07
C ASP A 136 -1.84 -21.15 -28.80
N ASP A 137 -2.56 -22.15 -28.29
CA ASP A 137 -2.11 -23.55 -28.15
C ASP A 137 -0.83 -23.70 -27.29
N VAL A 138 -0.73 -22.94 -26.19
CA VAL A 138 0.31 -23.13 -25.18
C VAL A 138 0.04 -24.39 -24.39
N ARG A 139 1.06 -25.21 -24.14
CA ARG A 139 0.94 -26.49 -23.40
C ARG A 139 2.01 -26.61 -22.34
N VAL A 140 1.76 -27.46 -21.35
CA VAL A 140 2.79 -27.85 -20.38
C VAL A 140 4.00 -28.45 -21.14
N GLY A 141 5.20 -28.02 -20.79
CA GLY A 141 6.46 -28.38 -21.42
C GLY A 141 6.88 -27.46 -22.57
N ASP A 142 6.00 -26.57 -23.07
CA ASP A 142 6.40 -25.56 -24.06
C ASP A 142 7.30 -24.49 -23.44
N ILE A 143 8.13 -23.86 -24.31
CA ILE A 143 8.96 -22.72 -23.94
C ILE A 143 8.42 -21.49 -24.67
N ILE A 144 8.10 -20.44 -23.91
CA ILE A 144 7.67 -19.14 -24.41
C ILE A 144 8.91 -18.25 -24.50
N ASP A 145 9.21 -17.75 -25.70
CA ASP A 145 10.38 -16.92 -26.03
C ASP A 145 9.88 -15.64 -26.71
N TYR A 146 10.05 -14.49 -26.06
CA TYR A 146 9.60 -13.21 -26.60
C TYR A 146 10.58 -12.09 -26.32
N SER A 147 10.54 -11.06 -27.18
CA SER A 147 11.42 -9.90 -27.06
C SER A 147 10.76 -8.63 -27.55
N TYR A 148 11.09 -7.54 -26.88
CA TYR A 148 10.62 -6.19 -27.21
C TYR A 148 11.62 -5.13 -26.78
N SER A 149 11.46 -3.90 -27.29
CA SER A 149 12.12 -2.71 -26.77
C SER A 149 11.12 -1.62 -26.43
N ILE A 150 11.42 -0.86 -25.38
CA ILE A 150 10.76 0.40 -25.04
C ILE A 150 11.78 1.51 -25.20
N LYS A 151 11.44 2.54 -25.96
CA LYS A 151 12.29 3.70 -26.19
C LYS A 151 11.59 4.99 -25.81
N GLY A 152 12.25 5.79 -24.99
CA GLY A 152 11.78 7.07 -24.44
C GLY A 152 11.83 7.08 -22.93
N ALA A 153 11.84 8.28 -22.35
CA ALA A 153 11.86 8.52 -20.91
C ALA A 153 10.92 9.65 -20.55
N ASN A 154 10.38 9.63 -19.32
CA ASN A 154 9.51 10.69 -18.84
C ASN A 154 10.32 11.99 -18.71
N PRO A 155 9.95 13.08 -19.41
CA PRO A 155 10.70 14.35 -19.41
C PRO A 155 10.75 15.03 -18.04
N VAL A 156 9.91 14.65 -17.09
CA VAL A 156 9.91 15.21 -15.73
C VAL A 156 11.23 14.99 -15.00
N PHE A 157 11.92 13.88 -15.29
CA PHE A 157 13.22 13.59 -14.67
C PHE A 157 14.38 14.39 -15.26
N SER A 158 14.13 15.22 -16.30
CA SER A 158 15.13 16.11 -16.91
C SER A 158 16.41 15.38 -17.35
N GLY A 159 16.29 14.12 -17.78
CA GLY A 159 17.40 13.28 -18.22
C GLY A 159 18.16 12.59 -17.08
N HIS A 160 17.78 12.76 -15.83
CA HIS A 160 18.32 11.96 -14.72
C HIS A 160 17.82 10.50 -14.82
N PHE A 161 18.76 9.58 -14.69
CA PHE A 161 18.50 8.15 -14.72
C PHE A 161 18.33 7.58 -13.31
N SER A 162 17.33 6.76 -13.15
CA SER A 162 17.12 5.89 -11.97
C SER A 162 16.55 4.58 -12.45
N ASP A 163 17.04 3.47 -11.93
CA ASP A 163 16.63 2.13 -12.36
C ASP A 163 16.95 1.07 -11.30
N GLU A 164 16.43 -0.14 -11.50
CA GLU A 164 16.60 -1.29 -10.63
C GLU A 164 17.09 -2.49 -11.44
N VAL A 165 18.06 -3.23 -10.89
CA VAL A 165 18.56 -4.47 -11.48
C VAL A 165 18.10 -5.63 -10.61
N PRO A 166 17.14 -6.45 -11.07
CA PRO A 166 16.73 -7.64 -10.33
C PRO A 166 17.89 -8.65 -10.32
N VAL A 167 18.16 -9.23 -9.15
CA VAL A 167 19.18 -10.28 -9.01
C VAL A 167 18.56 -11.62 -8.59
N GLN A 168 17.27 -11.64 -8.33
CA GLN A 168 16.45 -12.81 -8.08
C GLN A 168 15.04 -12.55 -8.63
N LEU A 169 14.31 -13.61 -8.97
CA LEU A 169 12.91 -13.55 -9.41
C LEU A 169 12.07 -14.45 -8.51
N GLU A 170 10.76 -14.30 -8.56
CA GLU A 170 9.83 -15.17 -7.82
C GLU A 170 10.05 -16.65 -8.18
N GLU A 171 10.10 -16.96 -9.48
CA GLU A 171 10.39 -18.30 -9.94
C GLU A 171 11.91 -18.51 -10.21
N PRO A 172 12.41 -19.77 -10.16
CA PRO A 172 13.80 -20.06 -10.45
C PRO A 172 14.23 -19.65 -11.86
N ALA A 173 15.49 -19.22 -11.99
CA ALA A 173 16.04 -18.76 -13.27
C ALA A 173 17.41 -19.39 -13.59
N GLU A 174 17.56 -19.98 -14.78
CA GLU A 174 18.87 -20.44 -15.27
C GLU A 174 19.83 -19.28 -15.47
N ARG A 175 19.28 -18.14 -15.95
CA ARG A 175 20.07 -16.94 -16.15
C ARG A 175 19.23 -15.67 -15.98
N ILE A 176 19.73 -14.76 -15.15
CA ILE A 176 19.29 -13.37 -15.08
C ILE A 176 20.45 -12.52 -15.61
N PHE A 177 20.21 -11.79 -16.69
CA PHE A 177 21.23 -11.00 -17.36
C PHE A 177 20.77 -9.54 -17.50
N THR A 178 21.52 -8.63 -16.92
CA THR A 178 21.32 -7.19 -17.14
C THR A 178 22.59 -6.56 -17.68
N ARG A 179 22.46 -5.78 -18.74
CA ARG A 179 23.54 -4.99 -19.33
C ARG A 179 23.11 -3.53 -19.43
N LEU A 180 23.90 -2.64 -18.84
CA LEU A 180 23.71 -1.20 -18.94
C LEU A 180 24.85 -0.58 -19.76
N VAL A 181 24.51 0.09 -20.86
CA VAL A 181 25.42 0.92 -21.66
C VAL A 181 25.31 2.35 -21.16
N TRP A 182 26.37 2.83 -20.54
CA TRP A 182 26.39 4.08 -19.81
C TRP A 182 27.36 5.09 -20.44
N PRO A 183 26.99 6.37 -20.66
CA PRO A 183 27.90 7.40 -21.11
C PRO A 183 29.02 7.66 -20.07
N SER A 184 30.29 7.56 -20.49
CA SER A 184 31.42 7.63 -19.55
C SER A 184 31.60 8.99 -18.87
N GLN A 185 30.96 10.05 -19.36
CA GLN A 185 30.99 11.38 -18.76
C GLN A 185 29.96 11.57 -17.65
N ARG A 186 28.96 10.68 -17.54
CA ARG A 186 27.93 10.71 -16.49
C ARG A 186 28.36 9.84 -15.33
N HIS A 187 28.01 10.24 -14.10
CA HIS A 187 28.25 9.42 -12.91
C HIS A 187 27.06 8.51 -12.68
N LEU A 188 27.32 7.25 -12.35
CA LEU A 188 26.33 6.27 -11.94
C LEU A 188 26.66 5.77 -10.54
N TYR A 189 25.69 5.80 -9.66
CA TYR A 189 25.79 5.22 -8.32
C TYR A 189 24.95 3.94 -8.32
N ALA A 190 25.54 2.85 -7.82
CA ALA A 190 24.90 1.56 -7.70
C ALA A 190 24.94 1.11 -6.24
N LYS A 191 23.81 0.76 -5.67
CA LYS A 191 23.71 0.27 -4.30
C LYS A 191 22.98 -1.06 -4.26
N PRO A 192 23.62 -2.16 -3.83
CA PRO A 192 22.95 -3.45 -3.63
C PRO A 192 22.10 -3.43 -2.36
N HIS A 193 20.90 -4.04 -2.44
CA HIS A 193 19.99 -4.27 -1.35
C HIS A 193 19.76 -5.78 -1.19
N GLY A 194 19.86 -6.30 0.02
CA GLY A 194 19.71 -7.72 0.30
C GLY A 194 20.76 -8.65 -0.35
N CYS A 195 21.76 -8.08 -1.04
CA CYS A 195 22.80 -8.84 -1.76
C CYS A 195 24.15 -8.10 -1.74
N SER A 196 25.20 -8.77 -2.26
CA SER A 196 26.53 -8.19 -2.50
C SER A 196 26.95 -8.21 -3.97
N VAL A 197 25.99 -8.36 -4.87
CA VAL A 197 26.24 -8.51 -6.31
C VAL A 197 26.77 -7.20 -6.89
N GLN A 198 27.89 -7.29 -7.63
CA GLN A 198 28.52 -6.16 -8.32
C GLN A 198 28.58 -6.42 -9.82
N PRO A 199 28.48 -5.40 -10.67
CA PRO A 199 28.63 -5.58 -12.11
C PRO A 199 30.07 -5.79 -12.54
N ALA A 200 30.25 -6.55 -13.61
CA ALA A 200 31.47 -6.46 -14.40
C ALA A 200 31.43 -5.17 -15.24
N ALA A 201 32.47 -4.33 -15.12
CA ALA A 201 32.54 -3.06 -15.85
C ALA A 201 33.58 -3.17 -16.98
N THR A 202 33.20 -2.77 -18.20
CA THR A 202 34.08 -2.73 -19.36
C THR A 202 34.05 -1.34 -19.99
N LEU A 203 35.23 -0.74 -20.12
CA LEU A 203 35.40 0.57 -20.78
C LEU A 203 35.31 0.41 -22.30
N GLY A 204 34.41 1.18 -22.91
CA GLY A 204 34.26 1.34 -24.33
C GLY A 204 34.72 2.72 -24.83
N LYS A 205 34.48 3.01 -26.08
CA LYS A 205 34.80 4.32 -26.68
C LYS A 205 33.68 5.32 -26.35
N GLY A 206 33.86 6.07 -25.24
CA GLY A 206 32.88 7.05 -24.74
C GLY A 206 31.76 6.42 -23.92
N THR A 207 31.81 5.14 -23.61
CA THR A 207 30.82 4.43 -22.80
C THR A 207 31.48 3.50 -21.78
N VAL A 208 30.73 3.12 -20.75
CA VAL A 208 31.03 2.03 -19.84
C VAL A 208 29.88 1.01 -19.97
N GLU A 209 30.21 -0.26 -20.19
CA GLU A 209 29.22 -1.33 -20.10
C GLU A 209 29.30 -1.95 -18.70
N TYR A 210 28.19 -1.90 -17.96
CA TYR A 210 28.01 -2.63 -16.71
C TYR A 210 27.20 -3.88 -16.99
N VAL A 211 27.66 -5.03 -16.49
CA VAL A 211 27.02 -6.34 -16.74
C VAL A 211 26.84 -7.08 -15.42
N TRP A 212 25.61 -7.47 -15.15
CA TRP A 212 25.22 -8.45 -14.14
C TRP A 212 24.81 -9.73 -14.89
N ASP A 213 25.54 -10.82 -14.72
CA ASP A 213 25.27 -12.13 -15.34
C ASP A 213 25.18 -13.18 -14.24
N LEU A 214 23.98 -13.43 -13.77
CA LEU A 214 23.67 -14.35 -12.69
C LEU A 214 23.17 -15.66 -13.29
N ARG A 215 23.63 -16.78 -12.74
CA ARG A 215 23.29 -18.11 -13.24
C ARG A 215 22.80 -19.00 -12.13
N GLN A 216 21.86 -19.88 -12.46
CA GLN A 216 21.28 -20.84 -11.55
C GLN A 216 20.76 -20.15 -10.27
N VAL A 217 19.91 -19.15 -10.47
CA VAL A 217 19.32 -18.36 -9.38
C VAL A 217 18.07 -19.07 -8.87
N PRO A 218 18.03 -19.46 -7.59
CA PRO A 218 16.82 -20.05 -7.02
C PRO A 218 15.67 -19.03 -7.00
N GLY A 219 14.44 -19.50 -7.04
CA GLY A 219 13.27 -18.65 -6.82
C GLY A 219 13.28 -18.01 -5.43
N ALA A 220 12.66 -16.86 -5.31
CA ALA A 220 12.51 -16.19 -4.04
C ALA A 220 11.57 -17.00 -3.13
N ALA A 221 12.02 -17.28 -1.91
CA ALA A 221 11.14 -17.84 -0.90
C ALA A 221 10.33 -16.68 -0.29
N LEU A 222 9.10 -16.50 -0.76
CA LEU A 222 8.21 -15.48 -0.24
C LEU A 222 7.64 -15.92 1.11
N GLU A 223 7.97 -15.18 2.14
CA GLU A 223 7.37 -15.34 3.46
C GLU A 223 6.10 -14.49 3.55
N ASP A 224 5.06 -15.01 4.19
CA ASP A 224 3.81 -14.29 4.39
C ASP A 224 3.91 -13.21 5.48
N LEU A 225 2.95 -12.30 5.54
CA LEU A 225 2.85 -11.27 6.57
C LEU A 225 4.15 -10.47 6.80
N LEU A 226 4.81 -10.05 5.72
CA LEU A 226 5.96 -9.15 5.85
C LEU A 226 5.49 -7.75 6.26
N PRO A 227 6.28 -7.00 7.07
CA PRO A 227 6.00 -5.58 7.27
C PRO A 227 6.19 -4.82 5.95
N ALA A 228 5.39 -3.79 5.72
CA ALA A 228 5.38 -3.06 4.46
C ALA A 228 6.75 -2.49 4.04
N TRP A 229 7.59 -2.11 5.02
CA TRP A 229 8.93 -1.57 4.78
C TRP A 229 10.00 -2.65 4.49
N CYS A 230 9.68 -3.93 4.60
CA CYS A 230 10.61 -5.02 4.33
C CYS A 230 10.57 -5.37 2.84
N ASP A 231 11.68 -5.18 2.17
CA ASP A 231 11.89 -5.64 0.80
C ASP A 231 12.42 -7.08 0.85
N PRO A 232 11.63 -8.07 0.42
CA PRO A 232 12.02 -9.47 0.51
C PRO A 232 13.00 -9.90 -0.59
N GLU A 233 13.03 -9.18 -1.71
CA GLU A 233 13.82 -9.54 -2.87
C GLU A 233 15.13 -8.74 -2.93
N PRO A 234 16.26 -9.41 -3.19
CA PRO A 234 17.52 -8.70 -3.39
C PRO A 234 17.56 -8.03 -4.78
N TRP A 235 18.06 -6.80 -4.84
CA TRP A 235 18.18 -6.00 -6.06
C TRP A 235 19.35 -5.03 -6.01
N VAL A 236 19.69 -4.41 -7.13
CA VAL A 236 20.69 -3.33 -7.18
C VAL A 236 20.02 -2.06 -7.64
N GLN A 237 20.03 -1.05 -6.77
CA GLN A 237 19.53 0.28 -7.09
C GLN A 237 20.56 1.07 -7.91
N LEU A 238 20.09 1.71 -8.97
CA LEU A 238 20.89 2.59 -9.83
C LEU A 238 20.34 4.01 -9.76
N SER A 239 21.23 5.01 -9.62
CA SER A 239 20.83 6.42 -9.61
C SER A 239 21.97 7.32 -10.10
N GLU A 240 21.63 8.45 -10.69
CA GLU A 240 22.58 9.53 -10.97
C GLU A 240 22.67 10.54 -9.84
N PHE A 241 21.76 10.52 -8.89
CA PHE A 241 21.81 11.42 -7.74
C PHE A 241 22.80 10.88 -6.70
N GLN A 242 23.80 11.69 -6.35
CA GLN A 242 24.76 11.37 -5.29
C GLN A 242 24.22 11.67 -3.90
N THR A 243 23.40 12.71 -3.78
CA THR A 243 22.94 13.23 -2.50
C THR A 243 21.47 13.63 -2.55
N TRP A 244 20.81 13.59 -1.40
CA TRP A 244 19.45 14.11 -1.24
C TRP A 244 19.34 15.60 -1.56
N ALA A 245 20.42 16.37 -1.41
CA ALA A 245 20.46 17.77 -1.85
C ALA A 245 20.20 17.93 -3.35
N GLN A 246 20.75 17.03 -4.19
CA GLN A 246 20.51 17.06 -5.62
C GLN A 246 19.07 16.68 -5.97
N VAL A 247 18.50 15.69 -5.29
CA VAL A 247 17.08 15.33 -5.43
C VAL A 247 16.17 16.49 -5.01
N ASN A 248 16.49 17.15 -3.89
CA ASN A 248 15.76 18.34 -3.45
C ASN A 248 15.85 19.49 -4.49
N GLN A 249 17.00 19.71 -5.08
CA GLN A 249 17.16 20.75 -6.10
C GLN A 249 16.30 20.47 -7.35
N TRP A 250 16.23 19.22 -7.78
CA TRP A 250 15.33 18.78 -8.84
C TRP A 250 13.87 19.01 -8.45
N ALA A 251 13.45 18.59 -7.25
CA ALA A 251 12.09 18.75 -6.76
C ALA A 251 11.68 20.22 -6.60
N LEU A 252 12.56 21.09 -6.11
CA LEU A 252 12.32 22.52 -5.98
C LEU A 252 11.93 23.18 -7.31
N ALA A 253 12.49 22.71 -8.43
CA ALA A 253 12.14 23.23 -9.75
C ALA A 253 10.70 22.85 -10.17
N LEU A 254 10.23 21.67 -9.76
CA LEU A 254 8.90 21.15 -10.08
C LEU A 254 7.81 21.76 -9.18
N PHE A 255 8.08 21.93 -7.89
CA PHE A 255 7.12 22.41 -6.88
C PHE A 255 7.11 23.96 -6.75
N ARG A 256 7.63 24.65 -7.74
CA ARG A 256 7.67 26.12 -7.73
C ARG A 256 6.30 26.72 -7.99
N ILE A 257 5.81 27.52 -7.04
CA ILE A 257 4.62 28.36 -7.23
C ILE A 257 5.02 29.57 -8.08
N THR A 258 4.54 29.66 -9.31
CA THR A 258 4.97 30.68 -10.28
C THR A 258 3.90 31.75 -10.54
N ALA A 259 2.63 31.42 -10.31
CA ALA A 259 1.51 32.31 -10.51
C ALA A 259 0.95 32.86 -9.19
N PRO A 260 0.43 34.08 -9.16
CA PRO A 260 -0.33 34.58 -8.02
C PRO A 260 -1.64 33.80 -7.88
N ALA A 261 -2.22 33.81 -6.68
CA ALA A 261 -3.52 33.20 -6.44
C ALA A 261 -4.60 33.82 -7.35
N SER A 262 -5.51 33.00 -7.88
CA SER A 262 -6.68 33.50 -8.62
C SER A 262 -7.54 34.39 -7.71
N PRO A 263 -8.37 35.29 -8.27
CA PRO A 263 -9.26 36.14 -7.46
C PRO A 263 -10.11 35.33 -6.47
N GLU A 264 -10.63 34.19 -6.88
CA GLU A 264 -11.47 33.32 -6.05
C GLU A 264 -10.66 32.68 -4.90
N LEU A 265 -9.46 32.20 -5.20
CA LEU A 265 -8.56 31.65 -4.19
C LEU A 265 -8.10 32.76 -3.23
N ALA A 266 -7.74 33.95 -3.73
CA ALA A 266 -7.35 35.10 -2.92
C ALA A 266 -8.48 35.55 -1.99
N GLN A 267 -9.73 35.54 -2.45
CA GLN A 267 -10.90 35.83 -1.61
C GLN A 267 -11.02 34.78 -0.48
N LYS A 268 -10.88 33.49 -0.79
CA LYS A 268 -10.96 32.45 0.21
C LYS A 268 -9.83 32.54 1.25
N ILE A 269 -8.61 32.85 0.81
CA ILE A 269 -7.48 33.13 1.71
C ILE A 269 -7.79 34.32 2.63
N ALA A 270 -8.42 35.38 2.13
CA ALA A 270 -8.81 36.53 2.94
C ALA A 270 -9.86 36.17 4.02
N GLU A 271 -10.73 35.19 3.77
CA GLU A 271 -11.66 34.65 4.79
C GLU A 271 -10.88 33.95 5.90
N TRP A 272 -9.98 33.00 5.58
CA TRP A 272 -9.15 32.33 6.59
C TRP A 272 -8.26 33.30 7.37
N LYS A 273 -7.82 34.39 6.77
CA LYS A 273 -7.00 35.41 7.42
C LYS A 273 -7.76 36.15 8.54
N GLN A 274 -9.11 36.06 8.60
CA GLN A 274 -9.89 36.62 9.70
C GLN A 274 -9.77 35.79 10.99
N LEU A 275 -9.36 34.54 10.89
CA LEU A 275 -9.06 33.71 12.06
C LEU A 275 -7.78 34.24 12.71
N SER A 276 -7.85 34.56 14.00
CA SER A 276 -6.74 35.17 14.75
C SER A 276 -5.69 34.16 15.21
N ASP A 277 -6.08 32.89 15.31
CA ASP A 277 -5.26 31.79 15.78
C ASP A 277 -4.61 31.05 14.58
N PRO A 278 -3.27 31.02 14.49
CA PRO A 278 -2.57 30.30 13.42
C PRO A 278 -2.89 28.81 13.36
N GLU A 279 -3.10 28.14 14.49
CA GLU A 279 -3.51 26.73 14.51
C GLU A 279 -4.87 26.55 13.83
N GLN A 280 -5.84 27.41 14.15
CA GLN A 280 -7.16 27.37 13.52
C GLN A 280 -7.11 27.70 12.02
N GLN A 281 -6.19 28.56 11.60
CA GLN A 281 -5.94 28.83 10.18
C GLN A 281 -5.45 27.55 9.48
N VAL A 282 -4.43 26.89 10.02
CA VAL A 282 -3.88 25.64 9.45
C VAL A 282 -4.93 24.54 9.38
N LEU A 283 -5.66 24.29 10.50
CA LEU A 283 -6.71 23.28 10.55
C LEU A 283 -7.84 23.55 9.55
N SER A 284 -8.28 24.81 9.45
CA SER A 284 -9.35 25.17 8.50
C SER A 284 -8.94 24.96 7.05
N VAL A 285 -7.70 25.31 6.71
CA VAL A 285 -7.15 25.09 5.36
C VAL A 285 -6.94 23.60 5.11
N LEU A 286 -6.42 22.86 6.08
CA LEU A 286 -6.19 21.42 5.96
C LEU A 286 -7.52 20.68 5.68
N ARG A 287 -8.53 20.90 6.50
CA ARG A 287 -9.87 20.30 6.34
C ARG A 287 -10.49 20.64 4.99
N PHE A 288 -10.34 21.90 4.55
CA PHE A 288 -10.79 22.29 3.22
C PHE A 288 -10.09 21.50 2.11
N VAL A 289 -8.76 21.34 2.18
CA VAL A 289 -8.03 20.58 1.15
C VAL A 289 -8.32 19.09 1.26
N GLN A 290 -8.48 18.55 2.46
CA GLN A 290 -8.83 17.15 2.70
C GLN A 290 -10.22 16.80 2.18
N ASP A 291 -11.25 17.56 2.58
CA ASP A 291 -12.66 17.18 2.42
C ASP A 291 -13.30 17.78 1.14
N ASP A 292 -12.95 19.03 0.77
CA ASP A 292 -13.55 19.74 -0.37
C ASP A 292 -12.78 19.58 -1.69
N VAL A 293 -11.54 19.07 -1.65
CA VAL A 293 -10.73 18.77 -2.85
C VAL A 293 -10.59 17.25 -2.96
N ARG A 294 -11.36 16.64 -3.86
CA ARG A 294 -11.38 15.18 -4.05
C ARG A 294 -9.99 14.68 -4.47
N TYR A 295 -9.60 13.52 -3.97
CA TYR A 295 -8.42 12.83 -4.50
C TYR A 295 -8.73 12.31 -5.91
N PHE A 296 -7.98 12.79 -6.90
CA PHE A 296 -8.02 12.30 -8.27
C PHE A 296 -6.77 12.75 -9.01
N GLY A 297 -5.93 11.78 -9.41
CA GLY A 297 -4.68 12.03 -10.14
C GLY A 297 -4.86 12.02 -11.65
N ILE A 298 -4.29 13.02 -12.33
CA ILE A 298 -4.06 12.99 -13.77
C ILE A 298 -2.54 12.97 -13.96
N GLU A 299 -1.98 11.76 -13.94
CA GLU A 299 -0.54 11.51 -13.93
C GLU A 299 0.01 11.25 -15.34
N ILE A 300 -0.45 12.00 -16.33
CA ILE A 300 -0.03 11.86 -17.71
C ILE A 300 1.21 12.71 -17.97
N GLY A 301 2.27 12.11 -18.50
CA GLY A 301 3.52 12.78 -18.83
C GLY A 301 4.21 13.39 -17.61
N THR A 302 4.47 14.69 -17.63
CA THR A 302 5.11 15.39 -16.49
C THR A 302 4.21 15.43 -15.24
N GLY A 303 2.89 15.21 -15.40
CA GLY A 303 1.93 15.18 -14.30
C GLY A 303 2.15 14.03 -13.32
N THR A 304 2.94 13.01 -13.65
CA THR A 304 3.34 11.95 -12.71
C THR A 304 4.01 12.48 -11.45
N VAL A 305 4.81 13.55 -11.55
CA VAL A 305 5.58 14.09 -10.42
C VAL A 305 5.38 15.59 -10.25
N LYS A 306 5.14 16.34 -11.33
CA LYS A 306 4.96 17.78 -11.28
C LYS A 306 3.53 18.13 -10.88
N PRO A 307 3.31 18.86 -9.77
CA PRO A 307 1.98 19.29 -9.36
C PRO A 307 1.39 20.35 -10.32
N ALA A 308 0.07 20.37 -10.37
CA ALA A 308 -0.69 21.40 -11.04
C ALA A 308 -0.64 22.73 -10.27
N ASP A 309 -0.92 23.85 -10.96
CA ASP A 309 -1.01 25.17 -10.33
C ASP A 309 -2.09 25.20 -9.23
N PRO A 310 -1.81 25.75 -8.04
CA PRO A 310 -2.74 25.79 -6.90
C PRO A 310 -4.10 26.40 -7.23
N SER A 311 -4.17 27.45 -8.04
CA SER A 311 -5.47 28.05 -8.44
C SER A 311 -6.27 27.14 -9.35
N THR A 312 -5.60 26.32 -10.18
CA THR A 312 -6.24 25.31 -11.01
C THR A 312 -6.84 24.21 -10.14
N VAL A 313 -6.10 23.67 -9.15
CA VAL A 313 -6.58 22.66 -8.21
C VAL A 313 -7.75 23.20 -7.39
N PHE A 314 -7.62 24.39 -6.84
CA PHE A 314 -8.69 25.08 -6.12
C PHE A 314 -9.98 25.20 -6.93
N LYS A 315 -9.87 25.59 -8.21
CA LYS A 315 -11.02 25.76 -9.11
C LYS A 315 -11.69 24.44 -9.48
N ARG A 316 -10.88 23.41 -9.82
CA ARG A 316 -11.40 22.12 -10.30
C ARG A 316 -11.88 21.19 -9.17
N ARG A 317 -11.49 21.48 -7.92
CA ARG A 317 -11.87 20.70 -6.71
C ARG A 317 -11.47 19.23 -6.79
N PHE A 318 -10.36 18.94 -7.43
CA PHE A 318 -9.70 17.64 -7.38
C PHE A 318 -8.20 17.78 -7.68
N GLY A 319 -7.44 16.83 -7.18
CA GLY A 319 -6.00 16.71 -7.39
C GLY A 319 -5.46 15.48 -6.65
N ASP A 320 -4.26 15.06 -7.01
CA ASP A 320 -3.55 14.00 -6.31
C ASP A 320 -2.74 14.53 -5.11
N CYS A 321 -1.88 13.67 -4.51
CA CYS A 321 -1.10 14.01 -3.32
C CYS A 321 -0.26 15.29 -3.49
N LYS A 322 0.46 15.42 -4.61
CA LYS A 322 1.30 16.58 -4.89
C LYS A 322 0.51 17.84 -5.17
N ASP A 323 -0.64 17.73 -5.84
CA ASP A 323 -1.55 18.83 -6.13
C ASP A 323 -2.17 19.40 -4.85
N LYS A 324 -2.70 18.53 -4.01
CA LYS A 324 -3.33 18.88 -2.73
C LYS A 324 -2.29 19.47 -1.78
N SER A 325 -1.09 18.87 -1.69
CA SER A 325 -0.01 19.37 -0.83
C SER A 325 0.52 20.73 -1.28
N LEU A 326 0.69 20.95 -2.60
CA LEU A 326 1.13 22.26 -3.08
C LEU A 326 0.04 23.34 -2.91
N LEU A 327 -1.25 23.01 -3.10
CA LEU A 327 -2.36 23.93 -2.81
C LEU A 327 -2.36 24.33 -1.34
N PHE A 328 -2.27 23.35 -0.42
CA PHE A 328 -2.21 23.59 1.01
C PHE A 328 -1.05 24.52 1.39
N VAL A 329 0.17 24.22 0.93
CA VAL A 329 1.36 25.02 1.16
C VAL A 329 1.23 26.43 0.59
N ALA A 330 0.64 26.57 -0.60
CA ALA A 330 0.44 27.89 -1.23
C ALA A 330 -0.49 28.78 -0.39
N ILE A 331 -1.57 28.21 0.13
CA ILE A 331 -2.52 28.93 1.01
C ILE A 331 -1.84 29.33 2.32
N LEU A 332 -1.15 28.42 2.99
CA LEU A 332 -0.45 28.72 4.25
C LEU A 332 0.59 29.82 4.10
N ARG A 333 1.40 29.78 3.03
CA ARG A 333 2.37 30.85 2.73
C ARG A 333 1.70 32.19 2.48
N ALA A 334 0.54 32.22 1.83
CA ALA A 334 -0.22 33.44 1.63
C ALA A 334 -0.84 34.00 2.93
N LEU A 335 -1.09 33.15 3.92
CA LEU A 335 -1.47 33.53 5.28
C LEU A 335 -0.29 33.99 6.14
N GLY A 336 0.96 33.82 5.65
CA GLY A 336 2.19 34.15 6.37
C GLY A 336 2.72 33.03 7.25
N ILE A 337 2.20 31.81 7.09
CA ILE A 337 2.64 30.61 7.81
C ILE A 337 3.71 29.91 6.99
N GLU A 338 4.84 29.57 7.63
CA GLU A 338 5.91 28.82 7.00
C GLU A 338 5.48 27.40 6.71
N ALA A 339 5.55 26.97 5.43
CA ALA A 339 5.13 25.63 5.01
C ALA A 339 5.91 25.18 3.77
N TYR A 340 6.09 23.85 3.64
CA TYR A 340 6.82 23.22 2.55
C TYR A 340 6.16 21.92 2.15
N PRO A 341 6.15 21.53 0.85
CA PRO A 341 5.86 20.16 0.46
C PRO A 341 6.97 19.22 0.95
N ALA A 342 6.64 17.97 1.18
CA ALA A 342 7.60 16.94 1.54
C ALA A 342 7.30 15.64 0.77
N LEU A 343 8.33 15.03 0.19
CA LEU A 343 8.24 13.74 -0.46
C LEU A 343 8.48 12.63 0.56
N VAL A 344 7.64 11.59 0.54
CA VAL A 344 7.72 10.43 1.42
C VAL A 344 7.53 9.14 0.60
N ASN A 345 7.85 8.01 1.20
CA ASN A 345 7.47 6.71 0.65
C ASN A 345 6.40 6.11 1.56
N SER A 346 5.23 5.83 0.99
CA SER A 346 4.06 5.37 1.75
C SER A 346 4.15 3.92 2.22
N THR A 347 5.03 3.14 1.60
CA THR A 347 5.21 1.71 1.87
C THR A 347 6.52 1.45 2.60
N MET A 348 7.64 1.93 2.04
CA MET A 348 8.98 1.59 2.54
C MET A 348 9.41 2.40 3.77
N GLY A 349 8.71 3.50 4.10
CA GLY A 349 8.91 4.26 5.33
C GLY A 349 10.39 4.49 5.70
N ARG A 350 10.82 3.93 6.83
CA ARG A 350 12.20 4.05 7.32
C ARG A 350 13.27 3.42 6.43
N ALA A 351 12.90 2.44 5.60
CA ALA A 351 13.86 1.71 4.77
C ALA A 351 14.52 2.62 3.71
N ILE A 352 13.85 3.68 3.25
CA ILE A 352 14.45 4.62 2.28
C ILE A 352 15.66 5.38 2.83
N ALA A 353 15.89 5.39 4.15
CA ALA A 353 17.09 5.98 4.74
C ALA A 353 18.37 5.28 4.28
N ASP A 354 18.26 3.99 3.95
CA ASP A 354 19.37 3.19 3.42
C ASP A 354 19.43 3.17 1.89
N TRP A 355 18.53 3.88 1.20
CA TRP A 355 18.54 3.90 -0.26
C TRP A 355 19.59 4.88 -0.81
N GLN A 356 20.06 4.61 -2.04
CA GLN A 356 20.76 5.59 -2.86
C GLN A 356 19.80 6.75 -3.14
N PRO A 357 20.22 8.01 -2.95
CA PRO A 357 19.38 9.15 -3.30
C PRO A 357 18.82 9.04 -4.72
N SER A 358 17.52 9.14 -4.85
CA SER A 358 16.80 8.99 -6.11
C SER A 358 15.46 9.71 -6.08
N ALA A 359 15.03 10.22 -7.22
CA ALA A 359 13.68 10.75 -7.38
C ALA A 359 12.62 9.63 -7.28
N SER A 360 12.97 8.41 -7.67
CA SER A 360 12.09 7.23 -7.59
C SER A 360 11.96 6.63 -6.19
N ALA A 361 12.67 7.18 -5.19
CA ALA A 361 12.54 6.72 -3.80
C ALA A 361 11.21 7.13 -3.14
N PHE A 362 10.41 7.96 -3.79
CA PHE A 362 9.19 8.54 -3.24
C PHE A 362 7.98 8.24 -4.12
N ASP A 363 6.89 7.88 -3.49
CA ASP A 363 5.60 7.58 -4.14
C ASP A 363 4.48 8.50 -3.64
N HIS A 364 4.74 9.33 -2.61
CA HIS A 364 3.73 10.17 -2.00
C HIS A 364 4.26 11.56 -1.64
N CYS A 365 3.36 12.55 -1.55
CA CYS A 365 3.67 13.93 -1.22
C CYS A 365 2.74 14.44 -0.13
N ILE A 366 3.33 14.90 0.96
CA ILE A 366 2.66 15.52 2.11
C ILE A 366 3.15 16.95 2.32
N ALA A 367 2.81 17.57 3.43
CA ALA A 367 3.21 18.93 3.75
C ALA A 367 3.81 19.05 5.16
N VAL A 368 4.68 20.05 5.32
CA VAL A 368 5.22 20.49 6.60
C VAL A 368 4.76 21.92 6.84
N ALA A 369 4.29 22.24 8.04
CA ALA A 369 3.92 23.58 8.48
C ALA A 369 4.59 23.90 9.82
N VAL A 370 5.03 25.16 10.00
CA VAL A 370 5.61 25.65 11.25
C VAL A 370 4.63 26.62 11.89
N VAL A 371 4.13 26.25 13.07
CA VAL A 371 3.17 27.06 13.86
C VAL A 371 3.77 27.28 15.24
N ASP A 372 3.91 28.52 15.65
CA ASP A 372 4.49 28.92 16.93
C ASP A 372 5.86 28.28 17.24
N GLY A 373 6.67 28.08 16.19
CA GLY A 373 7.99 27.46 16.27
C GLY A 373 7.99 25.94 16.36
N GLN A 374 6.83 25.29 16.32
CA GLN A 374 6.69 23.83 16.27
C GLN A 374 6.42 23.36 14.84
N THR A 375 7.09 22.28 14.42
CA THR A 375 6.92 21.67 13.11
C THR A 375 5.85 20.60 13.16
N TYR A 376 4.89 20.69 12.25
CA TYR A 376 3.82 19.71 12.05
C TYR A 376 3.93 19.08 10.66
N TRP A 377 3.86 17.76 10.62
CA TRP A 377 3.76 16.98 9.40
C TRP A 377 2.29 16.66 9.15
N LEU A 378 1.80 17.01 7.99
CA LEU A 378 0.37 16.97 7.67
C LEU A 378 0.16 16.36 6.30
N ASP A 379 -0.83 15.48 6.20
CA ASP A 379 -1.19 14.86 4.92
C ASP A 379 -2.52 15.43 4.40
N PRO A 380 -2.47 16.31 3.40
CA PRO A 380 -3.68 16.89 2.81
C PRO A 380 -4.54 15.89 2.03
N THR A 381 -4.11 14.64 1.86
CA THR A 381 -4.88 13.60 1.16
C THR A 381 -5.80 12.81 2.07
N MET A 382 -5.52 12.78 3.37
CA MET A 382 -6.34 12.07 4.36
C MET A 382 -7.66 12.82 4.59
N ASN A 383 -8.77 12.16 4.29
CA ASN A 383 -10.08 12.79 4.44
C ASN A 383 -10.60 12.68 5.87
N TYR A 384 -11.55 13.56 6.23
CA TYR A 384 -12.32 13.51 7.48
C TYR A 384 -11.51 13.54 8.78
N GLN A 385 -10.23 13.94 8.74
CA GLN A 385 -9.43 14.11 9.95
C GLN A 385 -9.93 15.28 10.79
N ARG A 386 -9.99 15.07 12.13
CA ARG A 386 -10.46 16.06 13.09
C ARG A 386 -9.53 16.16 14.30
N GLY A 387 -9.90 16.99 15.27
CA GLY A 387 -9.07 17.29 16.45
C GLY A 387 -8.12 18.47 16.24
N SER A 388 -7.13 18.60 17.13
CA SER A 388 -6.08 19.63 17.10
C SER A 388 -4.87 19.18 16.27
N LEU A 389 -3.99 20.12 15.90
CA LEU A 389 -2.72 19.78 15.23
C LEU A 389 -1.86 18.82 16.07
N ALA A 390 -1.85 19.01 17.39
CA ALA A 390 -1.08 18.15 18.29
C ALA A 390 -1.59 16.71 18.36
N ALA A 391 -2.90 16.50 18.13
CA ALA A 391 -3.54 15.17 18.15
C ALA A 391 -3.80 14.61 16.75
N HIS A 392 -3.12 15.15 15.73
CA HIS A 392 -3.30 14.72 14.35
C HIS A 392 -2.56 13.40 14.08
N TYR A 393 -3.23 12.45 13.42
CA TYR A 393 -2.62 11.20 13.01
C TYR A 393 -1.88 11.37 11.67
N LEU A 394 -0.75 10.71 11.54
CA LEU A 394 -0.03 10.55 10.29
C LEU A 394 0.42 9.08 10.17
N PRO A 395 0.22 8.43 9.02
CA PRO A 395 0.78 7.11 8.77
C PRO A 395 2.30 7.07 8.99
N ALA A 396 2.84 5.89 9.25
CA ALA A 396 4.26 5.70 9.57
C ALA A 396 5.17 5.91 8.35
N TYR A 397 5.17 7.12 7.78
CA TYR A 397 6.09 7.50 6.70
C TYR A 397 7.55 7.57 7.17
N GLU A 398 7.79 7.82 8.43
CA GLU A 398 9.06 7.80 9.18
C GLU A 398 10.20 8.63 8.58
N ARG A 399 10.31 8.77 7.27
CA ARG A 399 11.33 9.57 6.57
C ARG A 399 10.72 10.39 5.44
N GLY A 400 11.11 11.65 5.35
CA GLY A 400 10.66 12.55 4.29
C GLY A 400 11.76 13.50 3.81
N LEU A 401 11.68 13.88 2.54
CA LEU A 401 12.50 14.93 1.93
C LEU A 401 11.69 16.22 1.87
N VAL A 402 11.95 17.15 2.79
CA VAL A 402 11.29 18.47 2.79
C VAL A 402 11.79 19.29 1.60
N ILE A 403 10.89 19.71 0.71
CA ILE A 403 11.22 20.49 -0.48
C ILE A 403 11.39 21.96 -0.08
N ALA A 404 12.56 22.27 0.46
CA ALA A 404 12.92 23.60 0.95
C ALA A 404 14.34 23.98 0.54
N PRO A 405 14.64 25.30 0.40
CA PRO A 405 16.00 25.73 0.18
C PRO A 405 16.94 25.27 1.31
N GLY A 406 18.06 24.64 0.94
CA GLY A 406 19.05 24.17 1.93
C GLY A 406 18.83 22.77 2.47
N THR A 407 17.77 22.05 2.09
CA THR A 407 17.58 20.64 2.46
C THR A 407 18.66 19.77 1.81
N THR A 408 19.38 19.00 2.64
CA THR A 408 20.51 18.15 2.21
C THR A 408 20.36 16.67 2.57
N ALA A 409 19.37 16.33 3.38
CA ALA A 409 19.15 14.97 3.90
C ALA A 409 17.65 14.68 4.07
N LEU A 410 17.30 13.42 4.23
CA LEU A 410 15.98 13.03 4.72
C LEU A 410 15.79 13.50 6.16
N THR A 411 14.58 13.91 6.48
CA THR A 411 14.17 14.29 7.84
C THR A 411 13.40 13.14 8.47
N GLU A 412 13.67 12.88 9.73
CA GLU A 412 12.87 11.93 10.52
C GLU A 412 11.51 12.53 10.82
N ILE A 413 10.46 11.77 10.53
CA ILE A 413 9.07 12.15 10.82
C ILE A 413 8.72 11.52 12.17
N PRO A 414 8.43 12.32 13.19
CA PRO A 414 8.09 11.80 14.50
C PRO A 414 6.74 11.07 14.45
N GLN A 415 6.58 10.03 15.27
CA GLN A 415 5.29 9.39 15.45
C GLN A 415 4.29 10.40 16.03
N THR A 416 3.09 10.43 15.48
CA THR A 416 2.01 11.32 15.90
C THR A 416 1.29 10.78 17.13
N THR A 417 0.53 11.64 17.80
CA THR A 417 -0.20 11.32 19.06
C THR A 417 -1.65 10.93 18.83
N GLY A 418 -2.23 11.22 17.66
CA GLY A 418 -3.60 10.85 17.28
C GLY A 418 -3.74 9.36 16.93
N LEU A 419 -3.19 8.48 17.79
CA LEU A 419 -3.17 7.04 17.55
C LEU A 419 -4.58 6.44 17.54
N PRO A 420 -4.81 5.32 16.85
CA PRO A 420 -6.08 4.63 16.84
C PRO A 420 -6.43 4.09 18.22
N GLN A 421 -7.67 4.27 18.62
CA GLN A 421 -8.23 3.64 19.81
C GLN A 421 -9.70 3.35 19.59
N THR A 422 -10.11 2.10 19.82
CA THR A 422 -11.52 1.69 19.74
C THR A 422 -11.94 0.97 21.02
N THR A 423 -13.04 1.44 21.62
CA THR A 423 -13.69 0.79 22.77
C THR A 423 -15.10 0.40 22.38
N THR A 424 -15.39 -0.91 22.37
CA THR A 424 -16.74 -1.44 22.14
C THR A 424 -17.30 -2.00 23.43
N THR A 425 -18.52 -1.60 23.78
CA THR A 425 -19.26 -2.14 24.92
C THR A 425 -20.57 -2.76 24.43
N GLU A 426 -20.72 -4.03 24.70
CA GLU A 426 -21.92 -4.82 24.39
C GLU A 426 -22.74 -5.04 25.66
N TYR A 427 -24.03 -4.79 25.60
CA TYR A 427 -24.98 -4.99 26.71
C TYR A 427 -26.00 -6.02 26.26
N PHE A 428 -25.89 -7.26 26.78
CA PHE A 428 -26.85 -8.33 26.55
C PHE A 428 -27.89 -8.39 27.69
N GLN A 429 -29.15 -8.40 27.30
CA GLN A 429 -30.26 -8.71 28.20
C GLN A 429 -30.83 -10.07 27.83
N VAL A 430 -30.46 -11.11 28.57
CA VAL A 430 -30.92 -12.48 28.34
C VAL A 430 -32.11 -12.77 29.29
N ARG A 431 -33.26 -13.21 28.74
CA ARG A 431 -34.48 -13.43 29.53
C ARG A 431 -34.73 -14.89 29.86
N GLY A 432 -34.61 -15.79 28.91
CA GLY A 432 -34.85 -17.23 29.11
C GLY A 432 -34.26 -18.05 27.95
N LYS A 433 -34.46 -19.38 27.99
CA LYS A 433 -33.90 -20.32 27.00
C LYS A 433 -34.38 -20.06 25.57
N VAL A 434 -35.66 -19.68 25.44
CA VAL A 434 -36.35 -19.56 24.15
C VAL A 434 -36.82 -18.13 23.88
N ASP A 435 -36.62 -17.23 24.84
CA ASP A 435 -36.98 -15.84 24.68
C ASP A 435 -35.90 -15.10 23.90
N PRO A 436 -36.25 -14.16 23.02
CA PRO A 436 -35.26 -13.33 22.37
C PRO A 436 -34.40 -12.55 23.39
N ALA A 437 -33.11 -12.47 23.13
CA ALA A 437 -32.21 -11.59 23.85
C ALA A 437 -32.12 -10.22 23.17
N ASP A 438 -31.98 -9.16 23.93
CA ASP A 438 -31.65 -7.85 23.40
C ASP A 438 -30.16 -7.63 23.52
N LEU A 439 -29.59 -6.99 22.48
CA LEU A 439 -28.20 -6.56 22.46
C LEU A 439 -28.15 -5.06 22.10
N LYS A 440 -27.54 -4.26 22.97
CA LYS A 440 -27.13 -2.90 22.66
C LYS A 440 -25.62 -2.87 22.56
N VAL A 441 -25.09 -2.27 21.49
CA VAL A 441 -23.66 -2.09 21.28
C VAL A 441 -23.34 -0.60 21.23
N VAL A 442 -22.32 -0.19 21.95
CA VAL A 442 -21.79 1.18 21.92
C VAL A 442 -20.32 1.08 21.55
N THR A 443 -19.97 1.61 20.39
CA THR A 443 -18.57 1.69 19.94
C THR A 443 -18.11 3.14 19.96
N VAL A 444 -17.01 3.38 20.65
CA VAL A 444 -16.34 4.68 20.74
C VAL A 444 -14.99 4.54 20.06
N ALA A 445 -14.79 5.30 19.01
CA ALA A 445 -13.50 5.41 18.30
C ALA A 445 -12.89 6.79 18.57
N GLU A 446 -11.58 6.82 18.74
CA GLU A 446 -10.78 8.02 18.98
C GLU A 446 -9.56 8.04 18.05
N GLY A 447 -8.99 9.22 17.80
CA GLY A 447 -7.84 9.37 16.91
C GLY A 447 -8.15 8.93 15.49
N SER A 448 -7.23 8.20 14.84
CA SER A 448 -7.40 7.76 13.46
C SER A 448 -8.55 6.77 13.26
N ASP A 449 -8.98 6.03 14.29
CA ASP A 449 -10.17 5.19 14.22
C ASP A 449 -11.45 6.02 14.09
N ALA A 450 -11.51 7.17 14.79
CA ALA A 450 -12.62 8.10 14.64
C ALA A 450 -12.66 8.72 13.24
N ASP A 451 -11.50 9.07 12.68
CA ASP A 451 -11.39 9.59 11.31
C ASP A 451 -11.90 8.56 10.30
N SER A 452 -11.47 7.29 10.44
CA SER A 452 -11.88 6.19 9.57
C SER A 452 -13.38 5.89 9.64
N LEU A 453 -13.97 5.89 10.84
CA LEU A 453 -15.42 5.71 10.99
C LEU A 453 -16.19 6.88 10.41
N ARG A 454 -15.72 8.10 10.62
CA ARG A 454 -16.35 9.31 10.06
C ARG A 454 -16.38 9.24 8.54
N GLU A 455 -15.26 8.87 7.91
CA GLU A 455 -15.20 8.66 6.46
C GLU A 455 -16.16 7.56 6.00
N PHE A 456 -16.16 6.41 6.67
CA PHE A 456 -17.04 5.29 6.33
C PHE A 456 -18.53 5.71 6.37
N PHE A 457 -18.94 6.44 7.41
CA PHE A 457 -20.32 6.93 7.54
C PHE A 457 -20.66 8.04 6.54
N ALA A 458 -19.69 8.86 6.14
CA ALA A 458 -19.89 9.92 5.15
C ALA A 458 -19.97 9.40 3.71
N THR A 459 -19.26 8.32 3.39
CA THR A 459 -19.10 7.83 2.02
C THR A 459 -19.98 6.62 1.69
N THR A 460 -20.47 5.90 2.70
CA THR A 460 -21.26 4.68 2.54
C THR A 460 -22.75 4.94 2.80
N LYS A 461 -23.61 4.30 2.01
CA LYS A 461 -25.06 4.41 2.20
C LYS A 461 -25.48 3.79 3.54
N ARG A 462 -26.38 4.44 4.25
CA ARG A 462 -26.87 4.00 5.56
C ARG A 462 -27.33 2.53 5.58
N VAL A 463 -28.07 2.11 4.57
CA VAL A 463 -28.58 0.73 4.47
C VAL A 463 -27.46 -0.29 4.34
N ASP A 464 -26.34 0.07 3.69
CA ASP A 464 -25.19 -0.83 3.52
C ASP A 464 -24.35 -0.85 4.80
N ILE A 465 -24.24 0.26 5.52
CA ILE A 465 -23.67 0.33 6.88
C ILE A 465 -24.44 -0.61 7.81
N GLU A 466 -25.76 -0.48 7.89
CA GLU A 466 -26.60 -1.30 8.76
C GLU A 466 -26.52 -2.79 8.44
N LYS A 467 -26.41 -3.16 7.15
CA LYS A 467 -26.16 -4.54 6.75
C LYS A 467 -24.79 -5.02 7.20
N HIS A 468 -23.74 -4.20 7.03
CA HIS A 468 -22.38 -4.54 7.44
C HIS A 468 -22.30 -4.85 8.93
N TYR A 469 -22.86 -3.97 9.77
CA TYR A 469 -22.89 -4.14 11.22
C TYR A 469 -23.74 -5.35 11.65
N THR A 470 -24.90 -5.57 11.01
CA THR A 470 -25.74 -6.76 11.29
C THR A 470 -25.01 -8.05 10.91
N HIS A 471 -24.28 -8.05 9.78
CA HIS A 471 -23.54 -9.22 9.31
C HIS A 471 -22.46 -9.65 10.29
N PHE A 472 -21.77 -8.70 10.94
CA PHE A 472 -20.76 -9.00 11.95
C PHE A 472 -21.31 -9.90 13.08
N TYR A 473 -22.51 -9.62 13.55
CA TYR A 473 -23.13 -10.42 14.61
C TYR A 473 -23.82 -11.69 14.10
N THR A 474 -24.12 -11.79 12.80
CA THR A 474 -24.79 -12.98 12.22
C THR A 474 -23.92 -14.24 12.33
N GLU A 475 -22.61 -14.10 12.25
CA GLU A 475 -21.68 -15.24 12.39
C GLU A 475 -21.73 -15.86 13.78
N GLN A 476 -21.90 -15.03 14.82
CA GLN A 476 -21.99 -15.49 16.21
C GLN A 476 -23.42 -15.82 16.62
N PHE A 477 -24.39 -15.04 16.17
CA PHE A 477 -25.82 -15.18 16.49
C PHE A 477 -26.66 -15.22 15.20
N PRO A 478 -26.88 -16.41 14.60
CA PRO A 478 -27.58 -16.53 13.31
C PRO A 478 -28.99 -15.94 13.24
N GLY A 479 -29.62 -15.73 14.41
CA GLY A 479 -30.96 -15.11 14.53
C GLY A 479 -30.95 -13.61 14.79
N VAL A 480 -29.80 -12.93 14.71
CA VAL A 480 -29.69 -11.49 15.00
C VAL A 480 -30.41 -10.62 13.97
N LYS A 481 -31.11 -9.62 14.44
CA LYS A 481 -31.79 -8.61 13.62
C LYS A 481 -31.60 -7.24 14.25
N MET A 482 -31.24 -6.24 13.46
CA MET A 482 -31.23 -4.86 13.92
C MET A 482 -32.66 -4.42 14.28
N SER A 483 -32.84 -3.88 15.47
CA SER A 483 -34.17 -3.49 15.99
C SER A 483 -34.43 -1.99 15.85
N SER A 484 -33.39 -1.18 15.66
CA SER A 484 -33.47 0.28 15.45
C SER A 484 -32.33 0.72 14.53
N PRO A 485 -32.47 1.83 13.79
CA PRO A 485 -31.35 2.42 13.03
C PRO A 485 -30.18 2.75 13.95
N ILE A 486 -28.95 2.66 13.42
CA ILE A 486 -27.72 3.03 14.15
C ILE A 486 -27.78 4.52 14.54
N GLU A 487 -27.51 4.84 15.79
CA GLU A 487 -27.32 6.22 16.25
C GLU A 487 -25.84 6.59 16.13
N VAL A 488 -25.55 7.87 15.84
CA VAL A 488 -24.19 8.39 15.66
C VAL A 488 -24.04 9.68 16.45
N GLU A 489 -22.95 9.78 17.20
CA GLU A 489 -22.49 11.01 17.85
C GLU A 489 -21.07 11.30 17.38
N ASP A 490 -20.82 12.51 16.85
CA ASP A 490 -19.51 12.94 16.34
C ASP A 490 -19.03 14.19 17.08
N ASP A 491 -17.99 14.04 17.89
CA ASP A 491 -17.28 15.16 18.52
C ASP A 491 -16.00 15.46 17.73
N GLU A 492 -16.12 16.35 16.75
CA GLU A 492 -14.99 16.77 15.91
C GLU A 492 -13.87 17.48 16.71
N GLN A 493 -14.17 18.08 17.85
CA GLN A 493 -13.16 18.81 18.65
C GLN A 493 -12.25 17.84 19.39
N GLN A 494 -12.84 16.78 19.96
CA GLN A 494 -12.10 15.74 20.67
C GLN A 494 -11.62 14.61 19.75
N ASN A 495 -11.95 14.68 18.46
CA ASN A 495 -11.78 13.61 17.49
C ASN A 495 -12.30 12.26 18.01
N ARG A 496 -13.56 12.24 18.39
CA ARG A 496 -14.25 11.09 18.95
C ARG A 496 -15.52 10.82 18.17
N PHE A 497 -15.68 9.59 17.69
CA PHE A 497 -16.86 9.15 16.94
C PHE A 497 -17.51 7.97 17.65
N GLN A 498 -18.81 8.08 17.93
CA GLN A 498 -19.53 7.03 18.64
C GLN A 498 -20.69 6.50 17.79
N THR A 499 -20.84 5.17 17.76
CA THR A 499 -22.04 4.52 17.24
C THR A 499 -22.80 3.82 18.36
N THR A 500 -24.12 3.78 18.25
CA THR A 500 -24.97 2.96 19.12
C THR A 500 -25.91 2.13 18.25
N GLU A 501 -25.88 0.84 18.46
CA GLU A 501 -26.62 -0.16 17.72
C GLU A 501 -27.54 -0.94 18.64
N TYR A 502 -28.69 -1.37 18.13
CA TYR A 502 -29.67 -2.15 18.88
C TYR A 502 -30.11 -3.36 18.07
N TYR A 503 -30.04 -4.54 18.68
CA TYR A 503 -30.36 -5.81 18.07
C TYR A 503 -31.31 -6.62 18.93
N SER A 504 -32.10 -7.48 18.26
CA SER A 504 -32.81 -8.59 18.85
C SER A 504 -32.23 -9.89 18.33
N ILE A 505 -31.97 -10.83 19.21
CA ILE A 505 -31.33 -12.13 18.88
C ILE A 505 -32.34 -13.22 19.19
N ASP A 506 -32.90 -13.82 18.14
CA ASP A 506 -33.73 -15.01 18.25
C ASP A 506 -32.84 -16.23 18.60
N ASN A 507 -33.22 -17.01 19.59
CA ASN A 507 -32.46 -18.20 20.01
C ASN A 507 -31.01 -17.94 20.41
N ALA A 508 -30.78 -16.99 21.31
CA ALA A 508 -29.43 -16.70 21.85
C ALA A 508 -28.79 -17.95 22.51
N TRP A 509 -29.60 -18.83 23.09
CA TRP A 509 -29.16 -20.12 23.59
C TRP A 509 -29.24 -21.19 22.51
N THR A 510 -28.15 -21.89 22.26
CA THR A 510 -28.07 -23.00 21.31
C THR A 510 -28.13 -24.35 22.05
N LEU A 511 -28.89 -25.31 21.53
CA LEU A 511 -28.93 -26.65 22.08
C LEU A 511 -27.74 -27.47 21.53
N SER A 512 -26.91 -27.97 22.43
CA SER A 512 -25.77 -28.84 22.07
C SER A 512 -26.26 -30.27 21.75
N ASP A 513 -25.88 -30.78 20.58
CA ASP A 513 -26.20 -32.15 20.15
C ASP A 513 -25.48 -33.22 20.98
N LYS A 514 -24.37 -32.89 21.65
CA LYS A 514 -23.54 -33.83 22.39
C LYS A 514 -24.12 -34.22 23.76
N ASP A 515 -24.62 -33.24 24.48
CA ASP A 515 -25.03 -33.41 25.87
C ASP A 515 -26.44 -32.85 26.17
N HIS A 516 -27.12 -32.37 25.13
CA HIS A 516 -28.45 -31.76 25.22
C HIS A 516 -28.52 -30.57 26.18
N SER A 517 -27.37 -29.94 26.45
CA SER A 517 -27.31 -28.71 27.24
C SER A 517 -27.57 -27.48 26.37
N TYR A 518 -28.18 -26.44 26.96
CA TYR A 518 -28.30 -25.14 26.32
C TYR A 518 -27.03 -24.33 26.62
N ARG A 519 -26.40 -23.79 25.56
CA ARG A 519 -25.17 -22.99 25.64
C ARG A 519 -25.37 -21.60 25.09
N LEU A 520 -24.74 -20.62 25.71
CA LEU A 520 -24.60 -19.27 25.21
C LEU A 520 -23.11 -18.93 25.22
N ASP A 521 -22.54 -18.81 24.05
CA ASP A 521 -21.12 -18.61 23.86
C ASP A 521 -20.86 -17.17 23.40
N PHE A 522 -19.85 -16.54 23.99
CA PHE A 522 -19.33 -15.23 23.63
C PHE A 522 -17.92 -15.36 23.11
N TYR A 523 -17.64 -14.75 21.97
CA TYR A 523 -16.32 -14.78 21.36
C TYR A 523 -15.90 -13.39 20.88
N PRO A 524 -14.75 -12.86 21.32
CA PRO A 524 -14.27 -11.53 20.97
C PRO A 524 -13.64 -11.52 19.56
N SER A 525 -14.46 -11.70 18.51
CA SER A 525 -14.01 -11.81 17.12
C SER A 525 -13.18 -10.61 16.67
N SER A 526 -13.53 -9.39 17.12
CA SER A 526 -12.77 -8.18 16.80
C SER A 526 -11.35 -8.19 17.38
N ILE A 527 -11.17 -8.71 18.59
CA ILE A 527 -9.85 -8.88 19.23
C ILE A 527 -9.08 -10.01 18.54
N HIS A 528 -9.75 -11.14 18.23
CA HIS A 528 -9.12 -12.27 17.55
C HIS A 528 -8.57 -11.88 16.17
N ALA A 529 -9.29 -11.04 15.42
CA ALA A 529 -8.88 -10.58 14.10
C ALA A 529 -7.54 -9.81 14.09
N LEU A 530 -7.11 -9.30 15.25
CA LEU A 530 -5.81 -8.64 15.42
C LEU A 530 -4.66 -9.63 15.58
N MET A 531 -4.94 -10.87 15.97
CA MET A 531 -3.96 -11.92 16.30
C MET A 531 -3.61 -12.77 15.07
N LYS A 532 -3.01 -12.16 14.06
CA LYS A 532 -2.60 -12.85 12.84
C LYS A 532 -1.43 -13.78 13.11
N THR A 533 -1.53 -15.01 12.61
CA THR A 533 -0.48 -16.03 12.69
C THR A 533 0.11 -16.28 11.31
N PRO A 534 1.45 -16.35 11.16
CA PRO A 534 2.08 -16.71 9.90
C PRO A 534 1.85 -18.20 9.59
N VAL A 535 1.96 -18.54 8.29
CA VAL A 535 1.91 -19.95 7.84
C VAL A 535 3.15 -20.70 8.31
N ASP A 536 4.31 -20.05 8.23
CA ASP A 536 5.59 -20.63 8.67
C ASP A 536 6.25 -19.75 9.76
N THR A 537 6.76 -20.42 10.79
CA THR A 537 7.48 -19.78 11.89
C THR A 537 9.00 -19.89 11.77
N ASP A 538 9.53 -20.70 10.84
CA ASP A 538 10.95 -20.76 10.50
C ASP A 538 11.26 -19.70 9.43
N ARG A 539 11.44 -18.46 9.88
CA ARG A 539 11.54 -17.26 9.03
C ARG A 539 12.95 -16.68 9.07
N LYS A 540 13.31 -16.05 7.97
CA LYS A 540 14.53 -15.25 7.82
C LYS A 540 14.25 -13.75 7.84
N LEU A 541 13.01 -13.38 7.49
CA LEU A 541 12.54 -12.00 7.41
C LEU A 541 11.62 -11.68 8.59
N PRO A 542 11.47 -10.41 8.98
CA PRO A 542 10.59 -10.02 10.07
C PRO A 542 9.13 -10.34 9.76
N LEU A 543 8.37 -10.69 10.79
CA LEU A 543 6.92 -10.84 10.72
C LEU A 543 6.24 -9.49 10.96
N GLY A 544 5.44 -9.02 10.03
CA GLY A 544 4.61 -7.81 10.18
C GLY A 544 3.39 -8.09 11.05
N ILE A 545 3.09 -7.17 11.94
CA ILE A 545 1.89 -7.20 12.78
C ILE A 545 1.11 -5.90 12.64
N ASN A 546 -0.18 -5.93 13.02
CA ASN A 546 -1.01 -4.73 13.00
C ASN A 546 -0.48 -3.72 14.02
N PHE A 547 -0.10 -2.53 13.54
CA PHE A 547 0.42 -1.43 14.36
C PHE A 547 0.15 -0.06 13.70
N PRO A 548 -0.18 0.98 14.47
CA PRO A 548 -0.57 0.92 15.89
C PRO A 548 -2.00 0.39 16.06
N VAL A 549 -2.28 -0.30 17.16
CA VAL A 549 -3.62 -0.78 17.54
C VAL A 549 -3.80 -0.65 19.04
N HIS A 550 -4.96 -0.12 19.46
CA HIS A 550 -5.45 -0.20 20.84
C HIS A 550 -6.95 -0.46 20.82
N GLN A 551 -7.34 -1.68 21.14
CA GLN A 551 -8.75 -2.10 21.10
C GLN A 551 -9.20 -2.72 22.40
N THR A 552 -10.34 -2.26 22.91
CA THR A 552 -11.04 -2.79 24.08
C THR A 552 -12.41 -3.30 23.67
N LEU A 553 -12.74 -4.52 24.03
CA LEU A 553 -14.09 -5.07 23.96
C LEU A 553 -14.56 -5.41 25.36
N ARG A 554 -15.70 -4.84 25.76
CA ARG A 554 -16.37 -5.12 27.04
C ARG A 554 -17.77 -5.66 26.78
N THR A 555 -18.05 -6.86 27.27
CA THR A 555 -19.37 -7.50 27.16
C THR A 555 -19.99 -7.63 28.55
N GLU A 556 -21.14 -7.00 28.75
CA GLU A 556 -21.94 -7.08 29.97
C GLU A 556 -23.22 -7.87 29.71
N VAL A 557 -23.42 -8.96 30.42
CA VAL A 557 -24.59 -9.82 30.25
C VAL A 557 -25.44 -9.81 31.52
N THR A 558 -26.70 -9.43 31.37
CA THR A 558 -27.69 -9.60 32.43
C THR A 558 -28.43 -10.91 32.20
N LEU A 559 -28.28 -11.83 33.12
CA LEU A 559 -28.84 -13.17 33.12
C LEU A 559 -30.21 -13.23 33.79
N PRO A 560 -31.07 -14.21 33.46
CA PRO A 560 -32.41 -14.32 34.04
C PRO A 560 -32.42 -14.74 35.54
N SER A 561 -31.33 -15.29 36.03
CA SER A 561 -31.17 -15.73 37.43
C SER A 561 -29.72 -15.57 37.90
N ASN A 562 -29.47 -15.75 39.18
CA ASN A 562 -28.12 -15.75 39.74
C ASN A 562 -27.35 -17.02 39.30
N TRP A 563 -26.09 -16.81 39.00
CA TRP A 563 -25.12 -17.86 38.61
C TRP A 563 -24.02 -17.99 39.64
N ALA A 564 -23.33 -19.10 39.66
CA ALA A 564 -22.16 -19.28 40.51
C ALA A 564 -21.13 -18.18 40.25
N ALA A 565 -20.60 -17.59 41.30
CA ALA A 565 -19.54 -16.60 41.16
C ALA A 565 -18.30 -17.24 40.54
N ASP A 566 -17.72 -16.58 39.53
CA ASP A 566 -16.51 -16.99 38.85
C ASP A 566 -15.69 -15.76 38.52
N THR A 567 -14.37 -15.88 38.56
CA THR A 567 -13.45 -14.81 38.16
C THR A 567 -12.22 -15.42 37.50
N ASP A 568 -11.92 -14.98 36.31
CA ASP A 568 -10.74 -15.41 35.56
C ASP A 568 -10.03 -14.22 34.92
N VAL A 569 -8.77 -13.99 35.31
CA VAL A 569 -7.95 -12.89 34.82
C VAL A 569 -6.72 -13.46 34.12
N LYS A 570 -6.44 -12.97 32.92
CA LYS A 570 -5.23 -13.27 32.15
C LYS A 570 -4.53 -11.98 31.76
N ASN A 571 -3.23 -11.95 31.95
CA ASN A 571 -2.36 -10.87 31.50
C ASN A 571 -1.20 -11.49 30.73
N ILE A 572 -1.02 -11.08 29.48
CA ILE A 572 0.07 -11.51 28.64
C ILE A 572 0.79 -10.24 28.17
N ASN A 573 2.09 -10.19 28.43
CA ASN A 573 2.94 -9.06 28.11
C ASN A 573 4.10 -9.56 27.23
N ASP A 574 3.98 -9.31 25.94
CA ASP A 574 5.05 -9.50 24.96
C ASP A 574 5.68 -8.12 24.65
N PRO A 575 6.94 -8.03 24.25
CA PRO A 575 7.53 -6.75 23.86
C PRO A 575 6.78 -6.02 22.74
N ALA A 576 6.05 -6.76 21.88
CA ALA A 576 5.33 -6.21 20.75
C ALA A 576 3.85 -5.96 21.03
N PHE A 577 3.26 -6.60 22.03
CA PHE A 577 1.86 -6.38 22.39
C PHE A 577 1.56 -6.69 23.85
N THR A 578 0.43 -6.16 24.34
CA THR A 578 -0.20 -6.61 25.58
C THR A 578 -1.59 -7.16 25.27
N PHE A 579 -1.96 -8.20 26.00
CA PHE A 579 -3.30 -8.74 26.03
C PHE A 579 -3.77 -8.87 27.46
N HIS A 580 -4.92 -8.28 27.74
CA HIS A 580 -5.60 -8.39 29.03
C HIS A 580 -6.99 -8.99 28.84
N ARG A 581 -7.35 -9.93 29.69
CA ARG A 581 -8.70 -10.47 29.83
C ARG A 581 -9.11 -10.44 31.29
N ASP A 582 -10.31 -9.94 31.56
CA ASP A 582 -10.98 -10.00 32.87
C ASP A 582 -12.41 -10.52 32.68
N CYS A 583 -12.74 -11.64 33.27
CA CYS A 583 -14.07 -12.22 33.27
C CYS A 583 -14.57 -12.38 34.70
N CYS A 584 -15.75 -11.85 35.03
CA CYS A 584 -16.35 -11.90 36.36
C CYS A 584 -17.84 -12.21 36.29
N VAL A 585 -18.26 -13.26 37.01
CA VAL A 585 -19.68 -13.57 37.26
C VAL A 585 -20.02 -13.20 38.70
N SER A 586 -21.02 -12.35 38.89
CA SER A 586 -21.51 -11.93 40.20
C SER A 586 -23.02 -11.79 40.20
N GLY A 587 -23.71 -12.65 40.95
CA GLY A 587 -25.16 -12.70 40.95
C GLY A 587 -25.72 -13.04 39.57
N ASN A 588 -26.54 -12.18 38.99
CA ASN A 588 -27.09 -12.34 37.64
C ASN A 588 -26.33 -11.55 36.55
N ARG A 589 -25.13 -11.11 36.84
CA ARG A 589 -24.28 -10.35 35.88
C ARG A 589 -23.03 -11.12 35.55
N LEU A 590 -22.73 -11.22 34.23
CA LEU A 590 -21.42 -11.61 33.68
C LEU A 590 -20.82 -10.37 33.03
N VAL A 591 -19.59 -10.06 33.36
CA VAL A 591 -18.80 -9.01 32.70
C VAL A 591 -17.53 -9.64 32.15
N MET A 592 -17.27 -9.45 30.88
CA MET A 592 -16.04 -9.83 30.22
C MET A 592 -15.40 -8.59 29.61
N GLN A 593 -14.11 -8.42 29.82
CA GLN A 593 -13.33 -7.36 29.19
C GLN A 593 -12.10 -7.94 28.55
N TYR A 594 -11.86 -7.56 27.32
CA TYR A 594 -10.66 -7.90 26.56
C TYR A 594 -10.02 -6.61 26.08
N GLU A 595 -8.70 -6.52 26.20
CA GLU A 595 -7.92 -5.39 25.71
C GLU A 595 -6.69 -5.91 24.98
N TYR A 596 -6.45 -5.38 23.80
CA TYR A 596 -5.27 -5.67 23.00
C TYR A 596 -4.62 -4.35 22.58
N GLN A 597 -3.30 -4.24 22.82
CA GLN A 597 -2.54 -3.08 22.40
C GLN A 597 -1.21 -3.53 21.79
N SER A 598 -0.88 -3.02 20.59
CA SER A 598 0.41 -3.26 19.93
C SER A 598 1.41 -2.13 20.19
N PHE A 599 2.70 -2.47 20.20
CA PHE A 599 3.82 -1.53 20.45
C PHE A 599 4.90 -1.60 19.38
N ALA A 600 4.80 -2.54 18.45
CA ALA A 600 5.72 -2.71 17.32
C ALA A 600 4.94 -3.00 16.04
N ASP A 601 5.54 -2.70 14.90
CA ASP A 601 5.01 -3.02 13.58
C ASP A 601 5.50 -4.38 13.07
N SER A 602 6.50 -4.95 13.74
CA SER A 602 7.15 -6.18 13.29
C SER A 602 7.85 -6.94 14.42
N ILE A 603 8.04 -8.23 14.19
CA ILE A 603 8.75 -9.17 15.06
C ILE A 603 10.00 -9.66 14.34
N SER A 604 11.16 -9.55 14.98
CA SER A 604 12.40 -10.08 14.41
C SER A 604 12.37 -11.62 14.35
N PRO A 605 13.04 -12.25 13.37
CA PRO A 605 13.11 -13.72 13.26
C PRO A 605 13.48 -14.42 14.56
N ASP A 606 14.43 -13.88 15.31
CA ASP A 606 14.89 -14.46 16.58
C ASP A 606 13.82 -14.43 17.70
N SER A 607 12.83 -13.54 17.60
CA SER A 607 11.78 -13.33 18.60
C SER A 607 10.48 -14.08 18.28
N ILE A 608 10.33 -14.62 17.07
CA ILE A 608 9.08 -15.22 16.60
C ILE A 608 8.58 -16.34 17.51
N SER A 609 9.46 -17.23 17.96
CA SER A 609 9.06 -18.36 18.79
C SER A 609 8.41 -17.92 20.12
N GLN A 610 8.93 -16.85 20.75
CA GLN A 610 8.34 -16.31 21.97
C GLN A 610 7.03 -15.59 21.68
N TYR A 611 7.02 -14.73 20.66
CA TYR A 611 5.80 -14.03 20.20
C TYR A 611 4.66 -15.01 19.92
N MET A 612 4.91 -16.08 19.15
CA MET A 612 3.89 -17.09 18.82
C MET A 612 3.37 -17.83 20.04
N LYS A 613 4.24 -18.09 21.02
CA LYS A 613 3.82 -18.69 22.30
C LYS A 613 2.86 -17.77 23.04
N ASP A 614 3.17 -16.48 23.15
CA ASP A 614 2.36 -15.51 23.87
C ASP A 614 1.06 -15.19 23.12
N LEU A 615 1.12 -15.12 21.78
CA LEU A 615 -0.05 -14.97 20.94
C LEU A 615 -1.02 -16.18 21.06
N ASN A 616 -0.49 -17.41 21.05
CA ASN A 616 -1.28 -18.62 21.25
C ASN A 616 -1.93 -18.67 22.64
N GLN A 617 -1.24 -18.23 23.68
CA GLN A 617 -1.83 -18.11 25.02
C GLN A 617 -2.95 -17.09 25.05
N SER A 618 -2.80 -15.95 24.36
CA SER A 618 -3.85 -14.93 24.21
C SER A 618 -5.06 -15.49 23.46
N SER A 619 -4.83 -16.17 22.35
CA SER A 619 -5.90 -16.80 21.55
C SER A 619 -6.66 -17.88 22.33
N GLN A 620 -5.97 -18.69 23.14
CA GLN A 620 -6.61 -19.70 24.02
C GLN A 620 -7.43 -19.07 25.15
N ALA A 621 -7.14 -17.83 25.51
CA ALA A 621 -7.90 -17.09 26.51
C ALA A 621 -9.14 -16.37 25.93
N LEU A 622 -9.39 -16.43 24.62
CA LEU A 622 -10.58 -15.89 23.98
C LEU A 622 -11.80 -16.79 24.25
N GLY A 623 -12.94 -16.15 24.27
CA GLY A 623 -14.21 -16.85 24.43
C GLY A 623 -14.61 -17.16 25.89
N TYR A 624 -15.90 -17.20 26.12
CA TYR A 624 -16.52 -17.58 27.38
C TYR A 624 -17.90 -18.21 27.12
N GLY A 625 -18.12 -19.41 27.66
CA GLY A 625 -19.37 -20.14 27.47
C GLY A 625 -20.17 -20.30 28.75
N LEU A 626 -21.46 -20.02 28.69
CA LEU A 626 -22.42 -20.32 29.74
C LEU A 626 -23.18 -21.59 29.38
N ILE A 627 -23.41 -22.44 30.37
CA ILE A 627 -24.27 -23.63 30.24
C ILE A 627 -25.48 -23.39 31.13
N TRP A 628 -26.68 -23.47 30.56
CA TRP A 628 -27.91 -23.27 31.32
C TRP A 628 -27.97 -24.34 32.42
N PRO A 629 -28.20 -23.94 33.71
CA PRO A 629 -28.24 -24.85 34.83
C PRO A 629 -29.45 -25.80 34.79
#